data_632c7d8692e8c7f501976039bf2bbba9
#
_entry.id   632c7d8692e8c7f501976039bf2bbba9
#
_cell.length_a   1.000
_cell.length_b   1.000
_cell.length_c   1.000
_cell.angle_alpha   90.00
_cell.angle_beta   90.00
_cell.angle_gamma   90.00
#
_symmetry.space_group_name_H-M   'P 1'
#
loop_
_entity.id
_entity.type
_entity.pdbx_description
1 polymer ?
#
loop_
_entity_poly.entity_id
_entity_poly.type
_entity_poly.pdbx_seq_one_letter_code
_entity_poly.pdbx_strand_id
1 'polypeptide(L)'
;GLIMVENVCVKYPEGSNGTTQLRLDKDCYIPRLFTLTEACHRQGALMGIQINHAGASAMSSRIGMQPVSASRFPSKAGGEIPRGLSKEEIESIAKDYGTAAKRAVNAGFDVVEIHAGHSYLISQFLSPTTNDRTDEFGGSAKNRARFCRMVIDEVRKAVGPRVPISLRLSVDELVEGGNTVEDCLEYLEYLNDEIDIYDTSAGLNASIQYQIDANYLEDGWRSYMAKAVRDKFGKPTIAIGNIRDPKIADDILARGDADLIGIGRG
;
A
#
# COMPACT_ATOMS: atom_id res chain seq x y z
N GLY A 1 7.12 19.97 2.62
CA GLY A 1 6.18 18.92 2.24
C GLY A 1 6.63 17.55 2.72
N LEU A 2 5.88 16.50 2.39
CA LEU A 2 6.18 15.11 2.67
C LEU A 2 6.74 14.44 1.42
N ILE A 3 7.88 13.75 1.52
CA ILE A 3 8.46 12.94 0.46
C ILE A 3 8.25 11.48 0.83
N MET A 4 7.49 10.73 0.01
CA MET A 4 7.27 9.31 0.21
C MET A 4 8.27 8.50 -0.61
N VAL A 5 9.13 7.72 0.08
CA VAL A 5 10.04 6.77 -0.58
C VAL A 5 9.23 5.57 -1.04
N GLU A 6 9.39 5.20 -2.32
CA GLU A 6 8.68 4.11 -2.96
C GLU A 6 8.91 2.76 -2.28
N ASN A 7 8.10 1.76 -2.67
CA ASN A 7 7.92 0.54 -1.94
C ASN A 7 9.21 -0.24 -1.61
N VAL A 8 9.38 -0.50 -0.33
CA VAL A 8 10.53 -1.16 0.25
C VAL A 8 10.15 -2.59 0.66
N CYS A 9 10.96 -3.57 0.30
CA CYS A 9 10.71 -4.97 0.61
C CYS A 9 10.89 -5.25 2.11
N VAL A 10 9.86 -5.85 2.76
CA VAL A 10 9.89 -6.22 4.19
C VAL A 10 10.49 -7.60 4.45
N LYS A 11 10.49 -8.49 3.42
CA LYS A 11 10.96 -9.89 3.51
C LYS A 11 11.66 -10.30 2.22
N TYR A 12 12.97 -10.28 2.20
CA TYR A 12 13.76 -10.66 1.02
C TYR A 12 14.26 -12.12 1.14
N PRO A 13 14.25 -12.91 0.04
CA PRO A 13 13.83 -12.54 -1.32
C PRO A 13 12.33 -12.68 -1.59
N GLU A 14 11.58 -13.41 -0.78
CA GLU A 14 10.18 -13.81 -1.00
C GLU A 14 9.24 -12.65 -1.35
N GLY A 15 9.37 -11.53 -0.63
CA GLY A 15 8.52 -10.34 -0.77
C GLY A 15 9.03 -9.30 -1.76
N SER A 16 10.11 -9.58 -2.49
CA SER A 16 10.69 -8.63 -3.43
C SER A 16 10.01 -8.69 -4.80
N ASN A 17 9.74 -7.54 -5.41
CA ASN A 17 9.28 -7.44 -6.79
C ASN A 17 10.42 -7.24 -7.82
N GLY A 18 11.67 -7.18 -7.36
CA GLY A 18 12.85 -7.06 -8.22
C GLY A 18 14.17 -7.07 -7.47
N THR A 19 15.26 -7.32 -8.19
CA THR A 19 16.62 -7.44 -7.61
C THR A 19 17.19 -6.11 -7.14
N THR A 20 16.62 -4.98 -7.59
CA THR A 20 17.08 -3.62 -7.28
C THR A 20 16.14 -2.88 -6.32
N GLN A 21 15.08 -3.53 -5.85
CA GLN A 21 14.16 -2.94 -4.89
C GLN A 21 14.86 -2.60 -3.57
N LEU A 22 14.50 -1.46 -2.98
CA LEU A 22 14.93 -1.08 -1.63
C LEU A 22 14.47 -2.13 -0.61
N ARG A 23 15.23 -2.29 0.47
CA ARG A 23 15.02 -3.34 1.47
C ARG A 23 15.05 -2.81 2.89
N LEU A 24 14.17 -3.35 3.74
CA LEU A 24 14.18 -3.15 5.19
C LEU A 24 14.05 -4.47 5.98
N ASP A 25 14.38 -5.59 5.36
CA ASP A 25 14.40 -6.91 5.99
C ASP A 25 15.59 -7.12 6.95
N LYS A 26 16.62 -6.23 6.93
CA LYS A 26 17.81 -6.30 7.78
C LYS A 26 18.24 -4.93 8.30
N ASP A 27 18.86 -4.91 9.48
CA ASP A 27 19.32 -3.67 10.13
C ASP A 27 20.44 -2.95 9.37
N CYS A 28 21.22 -3.69 8.56
CA CYS A 28 22.32 -3.11 7.76
C CYS A 28 21.87 -2.05 6.74
N TYR A 29 20.58 -1.95 6.45
CA TYR A 29 20.04 -0.91 5.54
C TYR A 29 19.72 0.40 6.25
N ILE A 30 19.58 0.40 7.59
CA ILE A 30 19.25 1.60 8.39
C ILE A 30 20.22 2.75 8.13
N PRO A 31 21.57 2.59 8.17
CA PRO A 31 22.48 3.72 8.06
C PRO A 31 22.38 4.52 6.76
N ARG A 32 22.15 3.83 5.62
CA ARG A 32 22.00 4.51 4.33
C ARG A 32 20.67 5.23 4.22
N LEU A 33 19.60 4.65 4.74
CA LEU A 33 18.30 5.29 4.79
C LEU A 33 18.29 6.47 5.74
N PHE A 34 19.00 6.38 6.88
CA PHE A 34 19.20 7.51 7.80
C PHE A 34 19.92 8.68 7.11
N THR A 35 20.96 8.42 6.32
CA THR A 35 21.63 9.47 5.53
C THR A 35 20.67 10.19 4.58
N LEU A 36 19.73 9.44 3.97
CA LEU A 36 18.71 10.00 3.08
C LEU A 36 17.72 10.88 3.86
N THR A 37 17.16 10.37 4.96
CA THR A 37 16.18 11.13 5.76
C THR A 37 16.81 12.39 6.34
N GLU A 38 18.03 12.31 6.87
CA GLU A 38 18.76 13.46 7.39
C GLU A 38 19.01 14.54 6.32
N ALA A 39 19.38 14.14 5.11
CA ALA A 39 19.59 15.09 4.01
C ALA A 39 18.32 15.84 3.64
N CYS A 40 17.16 15.16 3.62
CA CYS A 40 15.86 15.78 3.33
C CYS A 40 15.37 16.65 4.50
N HIS A 41 15.52 16.19 5.74
CA HIS A 41 15.16 16.96 6.93
C HIS A 41 15.92 18.30 7.02
N ARG A 42 17.20 18.31 6.64
CA ARG A 42 18.01 19.57 6.57
C ARG A 42 17.43 20.59 5.58
N GLN A 43 16.61 20.15 4.62
CA GLN A 43 15.88 21.00 3.68
C GLN A 43 14.43 21.29 4.11
N GLY A 44 14.03 20.88 5.31
CA GLY A 44 12.70 21.12 5.88
C GLY A 44 11.61 20.20 5.34
N ALA A 45 11.96 19.07 4.68
CA ALA A 45 10.98 18.07 4.24
C ALA A 45 10.75 17.01 5.33
N LEU A 46 9.50 16.51 5.43
CA LEU A 46 9.21 15.28 6.16
C LEU A 46 9.41 14.07 5.23
N MET A 47 9.76 12.93 5.81
CA MET A 47 10.05 11.71 5.08
C MET A 47 9.10 10.57 5.45
N GLY A 48 8.40 10.03 4.46
CA GLY A 48 7.64 8.80 4.59
C GLY A 48 8.32 7.65 3.85
N ILE A 49 8.02 6.42 4.23
CA ILE A 49 8.49 5.22 3.55
C ILE A 49 7.35 4.23 3.38
N GLN A 50 7.18 3.74 2.15
CA GLN A 50 6.18 2.74 1.84
C GLN A 50 6.77 1.33 1.96
N ILE A 51 6.23 0.52 2.88
CA ILE A 51 6.64 -0.87 3.10
C ILE A 51 5.71 -1.84 2.36
N ASN A 52 6.30 -2.88 1.76
CA ASN A 52 5.60 -3.76 0.84
C ASN A 52 6.11 -5.21 0.85
N HIS A 53 5.22 -6.12 0.41
CA HIS A 53 5.52 -7.49 0.03
C HIS A 53 4.87 -7.78 -1.32
N ALA A 54 5.65 -8.20 -2.30
CA ALA A 54 5.18 -8.33 -3.69
C ALA A 54 4.09 -9.40 -3.87
N GLY A 55 4.10 -10.45 -3.04
CA GLY A 55 3.15 -11.55 -3.23
C GLY A 55 3.27 -12.20 -4.60
N ALA A 56 2.14 -12.49 -5.26
CA ALA A 56 2.08 -13.05 -6.60
C ALA A 56 2.69 -12.14 -7.69
N SER A 57 2.95 -10.87 -7.40
CA SER A 57 3.62 -9.96 -8.34
C SER A 57 5.12 -10.16 -8.41
N ALA A 58 5.69 -10.99 -7.53
CA ALA A 58 7.07 -11.45 -7.63
C ALA A 58 7.25 -12.42 -8.81
N MET A 59 8.49 -12.58 -9.27
CA MET A 59 8.86 -13.55 -10.32
C MET A 59 9.89 -14.54 -9.76
N SER A 60 9.66 -15.86 -9.94
CA SER A 60 10.57 -16.89 -9.45
C SER A 60 12.00 -16.72 -9.99
N SER A 61 12.14 -16.27 -11.23
CA SER A 61 13.43 -15.97 -11.85
C SER A 61 14.23 -14.85 -11.16
N ARG A 62 13.55 -13.99 -10.39
CA ARG A 62 14.18 -12.88 -9.65
C ARG A 62 14.37 -13.17 -8.17
N ILE A 63 13.44 -13.92 -7.56
CA ILE A 63 13.47 -14.19 -6.12
C ILE A 63 14.04 -15.59 -5.78
N GLY A 64 14.24 -16.45 -6.79
CA GLY A 64 14.82 -17.79 -6.61
C GLY A 64 13.86 -18.82 -5.99
N MET A 65 12.56 -18.50 -5.87
CA MET A 65 11.54 -19.38 -5.30
C MET A 65 10.18 -19.11 -5.92
N GLN A 66 9.22 -20.02 -5.71
CA GLN A 66 7.83 -19.80 -6.15
C GLN A 66 7.22 -18.60 -5.39
N PRO A 67 6.57 -17.65 -6.07
CA PRO A 67 5.83 -16.57 -5.43
C PRO A 67 4.74 -17.09 -4.48
N VAL A 68 4.38 -16.29 -3.49
CA VAL A 68 3.33 -16.60 -2.52
C VAL A 68 2.16 -15.61 -2.63
N SER A 69 0.96 -15.99 -2.21
CA SER A 69 -0.23 -15.13 -2.26
C SER A 69 -1.30 -15.59 -1.27
N ALA A 70 -2.43 -14.86 -1.23
CA ALA A 70 -3.64 -15.31 -0.55
C ALA A 70 -4.12 -16.66 -1.09
N SER A 71 -4.18 -16.79 -2.42
CA SER A 71 -4.65 -17.94 -3.15
C SER A 71 -3.78 -18.21 -4.40
N ARG A 72 -4.19 -19.16 -5.26
CA ARG A 72 -3.38 -19.62 -6.39
C ARG A 72 -3.70 -18.90 -7.71
N PHE A 73 -4.06 -17.62 -7.65
CA PHE A 73 -4.31 -16.81 -8.83
C PHE A 73 -3.03 -16.14 -9.32
N PRO A 74 -2.64 -16.34 -10.60
CA PRO A 74 -1.46 -15.69 -11.15
C PRO A 74 -1.67 -14.19 -11.26
N SER A 75 -0.68 -13.41 -10.83
CA SER A 75 -0.65 -11.96 -11.08
C SER A 75 -0.45 -11.68 -12.57
N LYS A 76 -1.14 -10.67 -13.10
CA LYS A 76 -0.90 -10.17 -14.46
C LYS A 76 0.52 -9.62 -14.67
N ALA A 77 1.20 -9.20 -13.60
CA ALA A 77 2.59 -8.77 -13.65
C ALA A 77 3.59 -9.94 -13.67
N GLY A 78 3.40 -10.95 -12.80
CA GLY A 78 4.31 -12.10 -12.66
C GLY A 78 4.00 -13.25 -13.64
N GLY A 79 2.72 -13.49 -13.91
CA GLY A 79 2.26 -14.56 -14.79
C GLY A 79 2.38 -15.99 -14.25
N GLU A 80 3.03 -16.16 -13.10
CA GLU A 80 3.25 -17.46 -12.46
C GLU A 80 2.14 -17.77 -11.45
N ILE A 81 1.78 -19.06 -11.31
CA ILE A 81 0.83 -19.50 -10.28
C ILE A 81 1.55 -19.47 -8.92
N PRO A 82 1.12 -18.60 -7.99
CA PRO A 82 1.72 -18.53 -6.66
C PRO A 82 1.29 -19.71 -5.79
N ARG A 83 2.03 -19.95 -4.71
CA ARG A 83 1.60 -20.82 -3.63
C ARG A 83 0.73 -20.03 -2.65
N GLY A 84 -0.40 -20.59 -2.22
CA GLY A 84 -1.20 -20.04 -1.13
C GLY A 84 -0.42 -20.10 0.20
N LEU A 85 -0.46 -19.01 0.98
CA LEU A 85 0.17 -18.91 2.29
C LEU A 85 -0.60 -19.72 3.35
N SER A 86 0.12 -20.38 4.26
CA SER A 86 -0.45 -20.95 5.48
C SER A 86 -0.76 -19.84 6.50
N LYS A 87 -1.53 -20.15 7.54
CA LYS A 87 -1.83 -19.21 8.62
C LYS A 87 -0.55 -18.73 9.34
N GLU A 88 0.35 -19.64 9.64
CA GLU A 88 1.62 -19.35 10.32
C GLU A 88 2.51 -18.44 9.46
N GLU A 89 2.51 -18.63 8.15
CA GLU A 89 3.24 -17.77 7.22
C GLU A 89 2.63 -16.37 7.15
N ILE A 90 1.30 -16.26 7.13
CA ILE A 90 0.56 -14.97 7.18
C ILE A 90 0.93 -14.21 8.46
N GLU A 91 0.89 -14.88 9.62
CA GLU A 91 1.29 -14.29 10.90
C GLU A 91 2.76 -13.87 10.94
N SER A 92 3.65 -14.67 10.35
CA SER A 92 5.08 -14.34 10.24
C SER A 92 5.30 -13.11 9.38
N ILE A 93 4.64 -13.02 8.22
CA ILE A 93 4.77 -11.87 7.32
C ILE A 93 4.24 -10.60 7.97
N ALA A 94 3.13 -10.65 8.72
CA ALA A 94 2.65 -9.50 9.47
C ALA A 94 3.70 -8.97 10.46
N LYS A 95 4.43 -9.85 11.16
CA LYS A 95 5.56 -9.48 12.04
C LYS A 95 6.74 -8.89 11.26
N ASP A 96 7.01 -9.38 10.05
CA ASP A 96 8.06 -8.81 9.19
C ASP A 96 7.75 -7.35 8.82
N TYR A 97 6.47 -6.99 8.56
CA TYR A 97 6.03 -5.61 8.38
C TYR A 97 6.30 -4.75 9.63
N GLY A 98 5.93 -5.22 10.82
CA GLY A 98 6.21 -4.52 12.07
C GLY A 98 7.70 -4.30 12.28
N THR A 99 8.53 -5.31 12.00
CA THR A 99 9.98 -5.21 12.12
C THR A 99 10.58 -4.22 11.12
N ALA A 100 10.10 -4.23 9.88
CA ALA A 100 10.51 -3.26 8.86
C ALA A 100 10.08 -1.82 9.24
N ALA A 101 8.87 -1.64 9.77
CA ALA A 101 8.40 -0.34 10.27
C ALA A 101 9.29 0.19 11.42
N LYS A 102 9.72 -0.68 12.35
CA LYS A 102 10.66 -0.28 13.40
C LYS A 102 12.00 0.19 12.84
N ARG A 103 12.52 -0.51 11.81
CA ARG A 103 13.75 -0.10 11.11
C ARG A 103 13.57 1.23 10.39
N ALA A 104 12.39 1.49 9.79
CA ALA A 104 12.07 2.76 9.16
C ALA A 104 12.16 3.93 10.16
N VAL A 105 11.56 3.78 11.33
CA VAL A 105 11.63 4.79 12.40
C VAL A 105 13.07 4.99 12.87
N ASN A 106 13.85 3.90 13.04
CA ASN A 106 15.27 3.99 13.41
C ASN A 106 16.13 4.65 12.31
N ALA A 107 15.67 4.61 11.06
CA ALA A 107 16.27 5.30 9.92
C ALA A 107 15.78 6.75 9.76
N GLY A 108 15.00 7.28 10.72
CA GLY A 108 14.58 8.67 10.75
C GLY A 108 13.35 9.02 9.91
N PHE A 109 12.57 8.03 9.45
CA PHE A 109 11.32 8.31 8.76
C PHE A 109 10.23 8.78 9.73
N ASP A 110 9.48 9.81 9.30
CA ASP A 110 8.40 10.44 10.07
C ASP A 110 7.07 9.73 9.91
N VAL A 111 6.84 9.08 8.75
CA VAL A 111 5.60 8.38 8.39
C VAL A 111 5.93 6.99 7.86
N VAL A 112 5.18 5.97 8.30
CA VAL A 112 5.24 4.62 7.71
C VAL A 112 3.96 4.40 6.90
N GLU A 113 4.13 4.10 5.61
CA GLU A 113 3.02 3.77 4.72
C GLU A 113 2.97 2.27 4.43
N ILE A 114 1.81 1.68 4.65
CA ILE A 114 1.54 0.27 4.33
C ILE A 114 0.94 0.21 2.93
N HIS A 115 1.57 -0.55 2.03
CA HIS A 115 1.06 -0.72 0.68
C HIS A 115 0.00 -1.82 0.61
N ALA A 116 -1.27 -1.41 0.49
CA ALA A 116 -2.44 -2.30 0.44
C ALA A 116 -3.17 -2.28 -0.92
N GLY A 117 -2.53 -1.78 -1.97
CA GLY A 117 -3.10 -1.68 -3.33
C GLY A 117 -2.28 -2.41 -4.40
N HIS A 118 -2.66 -2.19 -5.65
CA HIS A 118 -1.88 -2.47 -6.87
C HIS A 118 -1.44 -3.92 -7.05
N SER A 119 -2.30 -4.88 -6.64
CA SER A 119 -2.01 -6.32 -6.74
C SER A 119 -0.78 -6.80 -5.97
N TYR A 120 -0.32 -6.09 -4.94
CA TYR A 120 0.66 -6.59 -3.99
C TYR A 120 0.01 -7.45 -2.90
N LEU A 121 0.77 -8.06 -2.01
CA LEU A 121 0.28 -9.13 -1.14
C LEU A 121 -0.98 -8.74 -0.35
N ILE A 122 -1.01 -7.57 0.30
CA ILE A 122 -2.19 -7.14 1.06
C ILE A 122 -3.40 -6.97 0.13
N SER A 123 -3.23 -6.33 -1.03
CA SER A 123 -4.27 -6.21 -2.06
C SER A 123 -4.79 -7.57 -2.52
N GLN A 124 -3.90 -8.59 -2.63
CA GLN A 124 -4.29 -9.95 -3.00
C GLN A 124 -5.18 -10.63 -1.96
N PHE A 125 -5.08 -10.27 -0.70
CA PHE A 125 -6.01 -10.71 0.35
C PHE A 125 -7.33 -9.94 0.31
N LEU A 126 -7.29 -8.63 0.06
CA LEU A 126 -8.47 -7.76 0.05
C LEU A 126 -9.39 -8.03 -1.16
N SER A 127 -8.80 -8.32 -2.32
CA SER A 127 -9.54 -8.48 -3.57
C SER A 127 -10.23 -9.84 -3.69
N PRO A 128 -11.54 -9.87 -3.98
CA PRO A 128 -12.25 -11.12 -4.25
C PRO A 128 -11.77 -11.80 -5.55
N THR A 129 -11.13 -11.08 -6.46
CA THR A 129 -10.60 -11.64 -7.71
C THR A 129 -9.32 -12.46 -7.53
N THR A 130 -8.66 -12.33 -6.39
CA THR A 130 -7.38 -12.99 -6.07
C THR A 130 -7.40 -13.78 -4.77
N ASN A 131 -8.53 -13.81 -4.07
CA ASN A 131 -8.70 -14.49 -2.79
C ASN A 131 -9.97 -15.36 -2.80
N ASP A 132 -9.81 -16.66 -3.06
CA ASP A 132 -10.88 -17.67 -2.98
C ASP A 132 -10.83 -18.52 -1.70
N ARG A 133 -10.11 -18.04 -0.67
CA ARG A 133 -9.99 -18.74 0.60
C ARG A 133 -11.35 -18.92 1.27
N THR A 134 -11.50 -20.07 1.91
CA THR A 134 -12.70 -20.43 2.68
C THR A 134 -12.49 -20.43 4.19
N ASP A 135 -11.26 -20.07 4.63
CA ASP A 135 -10.88 -19.90 6.02
C ASP A 135 -11.13 -18.46 6.52
N GLU A 136 -10.60 -18.15 7.68
CA GLU A 136 -10.75 -16.84 8.34
C GLU A 136 -10.09 -15.65 7.58
N PHE A 137 -9.40 -15.91 6.46
CA PHE A 137 -8.76 -14.89 5.61
C PHE A 137 -9.47 -14.67 4.28
N GLY A 138 -10.62 -15.31 4.04
CA GLY A 138 -11.36 -15.21 2.78
C GLY A 138 -12.88 -15.08 2.96
N GLY A 139 -13.59 -14.92 1.84
CA GLY A 139 -15.03 -14.75 1.81
C GLY A 139 -15.48 -13.32 2.14
N SER A 140 -15.94 -13.05 3.36
CA SER A 140 -16.48 -11.73 3.74
C SER A 140 -15.42 -10.62 3.71
N ALA A 141 -15.84 -9.35 3.56
CA ALA A 141 -14.96 -8.18 3.63
C ALA A 141 -14.13 -8.16 4.90
N LYS A 142 -14.73 -8.48 6.05
CA LYS A 142 -14.03 -8.62 7.34
C LYS A 142 -12.90 -9.65 7.30
N ASN A 143 -13.14 -10.82 6.72
CA ASN A 143 -12.13 -11.86 6.64
C ASN A 143 -11.01 -11.50 5.66
N ARG A 144 -11.36 -10.95 4.49
CA ARG A 144 -10.36 -10.47 3.53
C ARG A 144 -9.49 -9.36 4.10
N ALA A 145 -10.04 -8.50 4.96
CA ALA A 145 -9.31 -7.44 5.65
C ALA A 145 -8.41 -7.94 6.80
N ARG A 146 -8.58 -9.17 7.28
CA ARG A 146 -7.89 -9.71 8.45
C ARG A 146 -6.37 -9.63 8.35
N PHE A 147 -5.78 -10.02 7.23
CA PHE A 147 -4.33 -9.94 7.06
C PHE A 147 -3.83 -8.48 7.11
N CYS A 148 -4.53 -7.57 6.44
CA CYS A 148 -4.20 -6.13 6.51
C CYS A 148 -4.28 -5.62 7.96
N ARG A 149 -5.32 -6.00 8.71
CA ARG A 149 -5.46 -5.67 10.14
C ARG A 149 -4.26 -6.17 10.96
N MET A 150 -3.86 -7.42 10.79
CA MET A 150 -2.70 -7.98 11.49
C MET A 150 -1.41 -7.21 11.18
N VAL A 151 -1.22 -6.80 9.92
CA VAL A 151 -0.08 -5.97 9.52
C VAL A 151 -0.13 -4.61 10.23
N ILE A 152 -1.29 -3.94 10.24
CA ILE A 152 -1.47 -2.65 10.90
C ILE A 152 -1.17 -2.77 12.40
N ASP A 153 -1.68 -3.80 13.07
CA ASP A 153 -1.47 -4.04 14.49
C ASP A 153 0.02 -4.25 14.82
N GLU A 154 0.74 -5.05 14.03
CA GLU A 154 2.18 -5.27 14.24
C GLU A 154 3.01 -4.01 13.92
N VAL A 155 2.61 -3.23 12.92
CA VAL A 155 3.25 -1.93 12.62
C VAL A 155 3.00 -0.95 13.76
N ARG A 156 1.76 -0.76 14.21
CA ARG A 156 1.41 0.13 15.33
C ARG A 156 2.15 -0.24 16.62
N LYS A 157 2.19 -1.53 16.94
CA LYS A 157 2.95 -2.05 18.09
C LYS A 157 4.44 -1.71 18.00
N ALA A 158 5.01 -1.77 16.80
CA ALA A 158 6.44 -1.54 16.57
C ALA A 158 6.83 -0.06 16.60
N VAL A 159 5.99 0.83 16.05
CA VAL A 159 6.29 2.27 15.91
C VAL A 159 5.71 3.11 17.04
N GLY A 160 4.70 2.60 17.76
CA GLY A 160 4.01 3.32 18.84
C GLY A 160 3.02 4.37 18.34
N PRO A 161 2.35 5.09 19.27
CA PRO A 161 1.22 5.96 18.92
C PRO A 161 1.59 7.30 18.29
N ARG A 162 2.87 7.66 18.26
CA ARG A 162 3.32 8.98 17.79
C ARG A 162 3.75 9.01 16.32
N VAL A 163 4.00 7.85 15.72
CA VAL A 163 4.37 7.76 14.31
C VAL A 163 3.11 7.54 13.48
N PRO A 164 2.76 8.44 12.56
CA PRO A 164 1.61 8.26 11.70
C PRO A 164 1.74 7.00 10.82
N ILE A 165 0.65 6.24 10.71
CA ILE A 165 0.51 5.14 9.77
C ILE A 165 -0.35 5.60 8.61
N SER A 166 0.22 5.62 7.41
CA SER A 166 -0.50 5.81 6.16
C SER A 166 -0.90 4.46 5.57
N LEU A 167 -2.09 4.35 5.01
CA LEU A 167 -2.54 3.19 4.25
C LEU A 167 -2.76 3.58 2.79
N ARG A 168 -1.91 3.04 1.91
CA ARG A 168 -2.10 3.20 0.46
C ARG A 168 -2.89 2.05 -0.11
N LEU A 169 -4.00 2.35 -0.78
CA LEU A 169 -4.97 1.34 -1.23
C LEU A 169 -5.53 1.66 -2.62
N SER A 170 -5.98 0.62 -3.34
CA SER A 170 -6.82 0.77 -4.52
C SER A 170 -8.27 0.89 -4.05
N VAL A 171 -8.80 2.13 -4.03
CA VAL A 171 -10.18 2.40 -3.55
C VAL A 171 -11.22 1.80 -4.48
N ASP A 172 -10.92 1.76 -5.78
CA ASP A 172 -11.65 1.04 -6.79
C ASP A 172 -10.68 0.22 -7.63
N GLU A 173 -10.93 -1.07 -7.76
CA GLU A 173 -10.05 -1.98 -8.52
C GLU A 173 -10.26 -1.88 -10.03
N LEU A 174 -11.42 -1.35 -10.46
CA LEU A 174 -11.77 -1.13 -11.87
C LEU A 174 -11.60 -2.38 -12.74
N VAL A 175 -11.97 -3.54 -12.18
CA VAL A 175 -12.03 -4.84 -12.84
C VAL A 175 -13.35 -5.53 -12.51
N GLU A 176 -13.84 -6.35 -13.43
CA GLU A 176 -15.05 -7.15 -13.20
C GLU A 176 -14.85 -8.08 -11.99
N GLY A 177 -15.79 -8.04 -11.05
CA GLY A 177 -15.76 -8.83 -9.81
C GLY A 177 -14.73 -8.36 -8.78
N GLY A 178 -14.03 -7.24 -9.03
CA GLY A 178 -13.13 -6.60 -8.08
C GLY A 178 -13.86 -5.74 -7.05
N ASN A 179 -13.12 -5.22 -6.08
CA ASN A 179 -13.69 -4.28 -5.11
C ASN A 179 -14.05 -2.95 -5.78
N THR A 180 -15.26 -2.49 -5.51
CA THR A 180 -15.74 -1.13 -5.81
C THR A 180 -15.37 -0.18 -4.69
N VAL A 181 -15.70 1.12 -4.84
CA VAL A 181 -15.56 2.11 -3.76
C VAL A 181 -16.33 1.66 -2.52
N GLU A 182 -17.54 1.15 -2.68
CA GLU A 182 -18.40 0.69 -1.58
C GLU A 182 -17.79 -0.50 -0.85
N ASP A 183 -17.27 -1.49 -1.57
CA ASP A 183 -16.57 -2.64 -0.99
C ASP A 183 -15.31 -2.19 -0.22
N CYS A 184 -14.60 -1.21 -0.76
CA CYS A 184 -13.44 -0.61 -0.10
C CYS A 184 -13.86 0.04 1.23
N LEU A 185 -14.88 0.87 1.20
CA LEU A 185 -15.40 1.52 2.41
C LEU A 185 -15.89 0.50 3.45
N GLU A 186 -16.44 -0.63 3.02
CA GLU A 186 -16.86 -1.72 3.92
C GLU A 186 -15.66 -2.34 4.64
N TYR A 187 -14.61 -2.79 3.92
CA TYR A 187 -13.49 -3.42 4.59
C TYR A 187 -12.65 -2.43 5.41
N LEU A 188 -12.62 -1.15 5.06
CA LEU A 188 -11.95 -0.12 5.85
C LEU A 188 -12.58 0.11 7.23
N GLU A 189 -13.85 -0.23 7.43
CA GLU A 189 -14.48 -0.18 8.76
C GLU A 189 -13.76 -1.07 9.79
N TYR A 190 -13.13 -2.15 9.33
CA TYR A 190 -12.35 -3.07 10.18
C TYR A 190 -10.90 -2.65 10.39
N LEU A 191 -10.42 -1.58 9.72
CA LEU A 191 -9.03 -1.14 9.71
C LEU A 191 -8.84 0.26 10.28
N ASN A 192 -9.89 1.09 10.26
CA ASN A 192 -9.82 2.53 10.40
C ASN A 192 -9.25 3.05 11.73
N ASP A 193 -9.42 2.34 12.84
CA ASP A 193 -9.05 2.82 14.19
C ASP A 193 -7.55 3.14 14.34
N GLU A 194 -6.67 2.38 13.69
CA GLU A 194 -5.20 2.52 13.77
C GLU A 194 -4.56 3.24 12.57
N ILE A 195 -5.35 3.65 11.57
CA ILE A 195 -4.86 4.41 10.41
C ILE A 195 -4.96 5.90 10.69
N ASP A 196 -3.91 6.64 10.37
CA ASP A 196 -3.85 8.09 10.55
C ASP A 196 -4.07 8.86 9.24
N ILE A 197 -3.64 8.29 8.09
CA ILE A 197 -3.71 8.91 6.78
C ILE A 197 -4.11 7.86 5.74
N TYR A 198 -4.96 8.24 4.77
CA TYR A 198 -5.26 7.42 3.60
C TYR A 198 -4.59 7.97 2.35
N ASP A 199 -3.78 7.18 1.65
CA ASP A 199 -3.27 7.47 0.31
C ASP A 199 -4.11 6.71 -0.71
N THR A 200 -5.01 7.43 -1.39
CA THR A 200 -6.05 6.84 -2.23
C THR A 200 -5.57 6.69 -3.66
N SER A 201 -5.58 5.46 -4.15
CA SER A 201 -5.21 5.09 -5.51
C SER A 201 -6.33 4.28 -6.16
N ALA A 202 -6.10 3.77 -7.37
CA ALA A 202 -7.04 2.97 -8.15
C ALA A 202 -6.34 1.83 -8.89
N GLY A 203 -7.12 0.83 -9.25
CA GLY A 203 -6.73 -0.21 -10.16
C GLY A 203 -5.82 -1.30 -9.59
N LEU A 204 -5.69 -2.34 -10.38
CA LEU A 204 -4.84 -3.50 -10.18
C LEU A 204 -3.92 -3.68 -11.41
N ASN A 205 -3.02 -4.67 -11.36
CA ASN A 205 -2.24 -5.06 -12.56
C ASN A 205 -3.15 -5.49 -13.74
N ALA A 206 -4.38 -5.92 -13.48
CA ALA A 206 -5.38 -6.26 -14.50
C ALA A 206 -6.04 -5.01 -15.13
N SER A 207 -6.01 -3.89 -14.43
CA SER A 207 -6.53 -2.57 -14.85
C SER A 207 -5.42 -1.51 -14.82
N ILE A 208 -4.25 -1.86 -15.33
CA ILE A 208 -3.01 -1.08 -15.23
C ILE A 208 -3.14 0.36 -15.77
N GLN A 209 -3.99 0.59 -16.78
CA GLN A 209 -4.26 1.90 -17.35
C GLN A 209 -4.87 2.89 -16.34
N TYR A 210 -5.54 2.40 -15.30
CA TYR A 210 -6.08 3.20 -14.20
C TYR A 210 -5.11 3.29 -13.01
N GLN A 211 -4.23 2.32 -12.86
CA GLN A 211 -3.19 2.34 -11.84
C GLN A 211 -2.11 3.39 -12.13
N ILE A 212 -1.65 3.46 -13.38
CA ILE A 212 -0.56 4.36 -13.83
C ILE A 212 -1.08 5.62 -14.55
N ASP A 213 -2.37 5.83 -14.63
CA ASP A 213 -3.05 6.95 -15.26
C ASP A 213 -2.62 7.18 -16.72
N ALA A 214 -3.35 6.60 -17.64
CA ALA A 214 -3.16 6.86 -19.06
C ALA A 214 -3.46 8.31 -19.39
N ASN A 215 -2.71 8.89 -20.34
CA ASN A 215 -2.79 10.31 -20.71
C ASN A 215 -4.16 10.78 -21.21
N TYR A 216 -5.03 9.87 -21.66
CA TYR A 216 -6.38 10.18 -22.11
C TYR A 216 -7.40 10.33 -20.98
N LEU A 217 -7.01 9.96 -19.75
CA LEU A 217 -7.85 10.17 -18.56
C LEU A 217 -7.78 11.65 -18.17
N GLU A 218 -8.92 12.19 -17.72
CA GLU A 218 -9.02 13.58 -17.28
C GLU A 218 -8.11 13.85 -16.09
N ASP A 219 -7.70 15.09 -15.94
CA ASP A 219 -6.88 15.51 -14.82
C ASP A 219 -7.67 15.45 -13.51
N GLY A 220 -7.09 14.82 -12.48
CA GLY A 220 -7.74 14.66 -11.18
C GLY A 220 -8.97 13.75 -11.19
N TRP A 221 -9.18 12.95 -12.24
CA TRP A 221 -10.39 12.14 -12.49
C TRP A 221 -10.83 11.27 -11.31
N ARG A 222 -9.90 10.83 -10.48
CA ARG A 222 -10.18 9.92 -9.36
C ARG A 222 -10.22 10.59 -7.98
N SER A 223 -10.26 11.95 -7.90
CA SER A 223 -10.37 12.66 -6.61
C SER A 223 -11.63 12.27 -5.82
N TYR A 224 -12.69 11.82 -6.49
CA TYR A 224 -13.90 11.30 -5.85
C TYR A 224 -13.64 10.10 -4.93
N MET A 225 -12.61 9.30 -5.21
CA MET A 225 -12.22 8.17 -4.36
C MET A 225 -11.65 8.66 -3.01
N ALA A 226 -10.80 9.70 -3.05
CA ALA A 226 -10.30 10.34 -1.84
C ALA A 226 -11.47 10.96 -1.04
N LYS A 227 -12.37 11.63 -1.74
CA LYS A 227 -13.57 12.21 -1.13
C LYS A 227 -14.43 11.16 -0.42
N ALA A 228 -14.70 10.02 -1.05
CA ALA A 228 -15.50 8.95 -0.47
C ALA A 228 -14.90 8.43 0.85
N VAL A 229 -13.58 8.19 0.88
CA VAL A 229 -12.86 7.74 2.08
C VAL A 229 -12.88 8.84 3.15
N ARG A 230 -12.56 10.08 2.77
CA ARG A 230 -12.54 11.23 3.67
C ARG A 230 -13.89 11.50 4.32
N ASP A 231 -14.96 11.52 3.52
CA ASP A 231 -16.32 11.80 4.01
C ASP A 231 -16.78 10.70 5.00
N LYS A 232 -16.41 9.44 4.76
CA LYS A 232 -16.82 8.33 5.63
C LYS A 232 -16.03 8.29 6.94
N PHE A 233 -14.72 8.51 6.91
CA PHE A 233 -13.85 8.27 8.07
C PHE A 233 -13.37 9.55 8.77
N GLY A 234 -13.49 10.71 8.14
CA GLY A 234 -13.07 12.00 8.71
C GLY A 234 -11.58 12.11 8.98
N LYS A 235 -10.75 11.34 8.25
CA LYS A 235 -9.30 11.32 8.39
C LYS A 235 -8.61 11.98 7.22
N PRO A 236 -7.38 12.51 7.40
CA PRO A 236 -6.59 13.06 6.31
C PRO A 236 -6.46 12.10 5.14
N THR A 237 -6.75 12.57 3.94
CA THR A 237 -6.65 11.81 2.70
C THR A 237 -5.73 12.49 1.69
N ILE A 238 -4.99 11.68 0.95
CA ILE A 238 -4.15 12.10 -0.16
C ILE A 238 -4.84 11.71 -1.46
N ALA A 239 -5.16 12.69 -2.31
CA ALA A 239 -5.60 12.44 -3.69
C ALA A 239 -4.38 12.38 -4.61
N ILE A 240 -4.37 11.38 -5.49
CA ILE A 240 -3.33 11.20 -6.50
C ILE A 240 -3.99 10.94 -7.87
N GLY A 241 -3.22 11.05 -8.94
CA GLY A 241 -3.63 10.63 -10.29
C GLY A 241 -3.93 11.77 -11.25
N ASN A 242 -3.13 11.86 -12.30
CA ASN A 242 -3.21 12.87 -13.35
C ASN A 242 -3.39 14.32 -12.85
N ILE A 243 -2.81 14.66 -11.69
CA ILE A 243 -2.82 16.04 -11.19
C ILE A 243 -1.57 16.73 -11.75
N ARG A 244 -1.70 17.29 -12.94
CA ARG A 244 -0.60 17.86 -13.74
C ARG A 244 -0.57 19.39 -13.72
N ASP A 245 -1.65 20.03 -13.31
CA ASP A 245 -1.79 21.48 -13.19
C ASP A 245 -2.01 21.85 -11.71
N PRO A 246 -1.22 22.80 -11.15
CA PRO A 246 -1.43 23.30 -9.79
C PRO A 246 -2.86 23.78 -9.51
N LYS A 247 -3.53 24.35 -10.51
CA LYS A 247 -4.92 24.77 -10.38
C LYS A 247 -5.87 23.60 -10.08
N ILE A 248 -5.64 22.44 -10.69
CA ILE A 248 -6.44 21.24 -10.40
C ILE A 248 -6.21 20.76 -8.98
N ALA A 249 -4.96 20.80 -8.49
CA ALA A 249 -4.63 20.51 -7.12
C ALA A 249 -5.40 21.43 -6.15
N ASP A 250 -5.37 22.76 -6.40
CA ASP A 250 -6.09 23.74 -5.61
C ASP A 250 -7.61 23.52 -5.66
N ASP A 251 -8.16 23.21 -6.83
CA ASP A 251 -9.60 22.95 -7.00
C ASP A 251 -10.04 21.68 -6.22
N ILE A 252 -9.25 20.60 -6.20
CA ILE A 252 -9.50 19.38 -5.42
C ILE A 252 -9.53 19.70 -3.92
N LEU A 253 -8.54 20.45 -3.42
CA LEU A 253 -8.47 20.85 -2.03
C LEU A 253 -9.62 21.79 -1.65
N ALA A 254 -9.93 22.77 -2.50
CA ALA A 254 -11.02 23.75 -2.27
C ALA A 254 -12.40 23.09 -2.22
N ARG A 255 -12.65 22.05 -3.03
CA ARG A 255 -13.89 21.26 -2.97
C ARG A 255 -13.96 20.34 -1.74
N GLY A 256 -12.85 20.16 -1.02
CA GLY A 256 -12.75 19.23 0.10
C GLY A 256 -12.76 17.76 -0.33
N ASP A 257 -12.32 17.47 -1.55
CA ASP A 257 -12.20 16.08 -2.04
C ASP A 257 -11.04 15.35 -1.34
N ALA A 258 -10.00 16.09 -0.94
CA ALA A 258 -8.84 15.55 -0.20
C ALA A 258 -8.24 16.64 0.70
N ASP A 259 -7.33 16.26 1.59
CA ASP A 259 -6.55 17.16 2.46
C ASP A 259 -5.15 17.41 1.93
N LEU A 260 -4.63 16.47 1.13
CA LEU A 260 -3.29 16.49 0.56
C LEU A 260 -3.33 16.04 -0.91
N ILE A 261 -2.36 16.51 -1.68
CA ILE A 261 -2.17 16.11 -3.08
C ILE A 261 -0.85 15.36 -3.21
N GLY A 262 -0.90 14.16 -3.81
CA GLY A 262 0.27 13.35 -4.11
C GLY A 262 0.66 13.47 -5.59
N ILE A 263 1.91 13.84 -5.87
CA ILE A 263 2.45 13.98 -7.23
C ILE A 263 3.62 13.02 -7.38
N GLY A 264 3.48 12.03 -8.25
CA GLY A 264 4.51 11.03 -8.50
C GLY A 264 5.41 11.36 -9.68
N ARG A 265 4.82 11.99 -10.72
CA ARG A 265 5.49 12.43 -11.95
C ARG A 265 5.06 13.85 -12.21
N GLY A 266 5.97 14.78 -11.96
CA GLY A 266 5.78 16.21 -12.14
C GLY A 266 6.64 16.76 -13.28
#